data_b505080eec3992711761e00efe0e769d
#
_entry.id   b505080eec3992711761e00efe0e769d
#
_cell.length_a   1.000
_cell.length_b   1.000
_cell.length_c   1.000
_cell.angle_alpha   90.00
_cell.angle_beta   90.00
_cell.angle_gamma   90.00
#
_symmetry.space_group_name_H-M   'P 1'
#
loop_
_entity.id
_entity.type
_entity.pdbx_description
1 polymer ?
#
loop_
_entity_poly.entity_id
_entity_poly.type
_entity_poly.pdbx_seq_one_letter_code
_entity_poly.pdbx_strand_id
1 'polypeptide(L)'
;MWLRLRQICLVARELKPVEEQLNKVLGINVCFRDPGVAFFGLENALLPIGNQLLEVVAPVEENTAGGRYLDRRGGDGGYMVITQCDEHAPRKARVEELGVRIAHQFDNEHFLNMQLHPKDTGATFFEIDEQLGEGAHDIDGPWTPAGPDWRRAKNTKLVDGIRAAELQCDNPEDVANRWSDIAEIPLANELTMELDNASLRFVDCTDGRPEGLGGLDLSAPGKEEILELADSLDLRTGDSQVNICGTRFNLL
;
A
#
# COMPACT_ATOMS: atom_id res chain seq x y z
N MET A 1 9.16 -18.79 7.31
CA MET A 1 8.37 -17.55 7.54
C MET A 1 8.16 -16.89 6.19
N TRP A 2 6.93 -16.52 5.86
CA TRP A 2 6.58 -15.83 4.61
C TRP A 2 6.06 -14.42 4.90
N LEU A 3 6.17 -13.55 3.90
CA LEU A 3 5.64 -12.20 3.90
C LEU A 3 5.07 -11.91 2.52
N ARG A 4 3.81 -11.46 2.44
CA ARG A 4 3.17 -11.08 1.19
C ARG A 4 2.63 -9.66 1.23
N LEU A 5 2.67 -8.98 0.11
CA LEU A 5 2.00 -7.70 -0.05
C LEU A 5 0.49 -7.92 0.05
N ARG A 6 -0.15 -7.31 1.04
CA ARG A 6 -1.57 -7.48 1.25
C ARG A 6 -2.38 -6.24 0.90
N GLN A 7 -1.83 -5.08 1.19
CA GLN A 7 -2.52 -3.83 0.98
C GLN A 7 -1.53 -2.70 0.71
N ILE A 8 -1.93 -1.77 -0.13
CA ILE A 8 -1.28 -0.48 -0.33
C ILE A 8 -2.24 0.60 0.15
N CYS A 9 -1.73 1.56 0.92
CA CYS A 9 -2.50 2.73 1.32
C CYS A 9 -1.99 3.97 0.61
N LEU A 10 -2.91 4.72 0.00
CA LEU A 10 -2.70 6.07 -0.53
C LEU A 10 -3.33 7.08 0.43
N VAL A 11 -2.83 8.31 0.42
CA VAL A 11 -3.44 9.42 1.15
C VAL A 11 -3.82 10.53 0.20
N ALA A 12 -5.04 11.03 0.31
CA ALA A 12 -5.58 12.11 -0.50
C ALA A 12 -6.11 13.25 0.38
N ARG A 13 -6.17 14.46 -0.16
CA ARG A 13 -6.85 15.58 0.52
C ARG A 13 -8.36 15.37 0.56
N GLU A 14 -8.91 14.77 -0.49
CA GLU A 14 -10.34 14.45 -0.62
C GLU A 14 -10.50 13.02 -1.13
N LEU A 15 -11.25 12.20 -0.39
CA LEU A 15 -11.44 10.78 -0.69
C LEU A 15 -12.22 10.57 -1.99
N LYS A 16 -13.35 11.25 -2.14
CA LYS A 16 -14.33 10.98 -3.19
C LYS A 16 -13.80 11.14 -4.62
N PRO A 17 -13.05 12.19 -4.99
CA PRO A 17 -12.51 12.33 -6.34
C PRO A 17 -11.56 11.19 -6.71
N VAL A 18 -10.73 10.73 -5.77
CA VAL A 18 -9.79 9.62 -6.00
C VAL A 18 -10.54 8.31 -6.16
N GLU A 19 -11.54 8.05 -5.34
CA GLU A 19 -12.42 6.87 -5.48
C GLU A 19 -13.09 6.82 -6.86
N GLU A 20 -13.64 7.95 -7.33
CA GLU A 20 -14.27 8.04 -8.65
C GLU A 20 -13.26 7.79 -9.79
N GLN A 21 -12.03 8.31 -9.68
CA GLN A 21 -10.96 8.05 -10.64
C GLN A 21 -10.55 6.58 -10.67
N LEU A 22 -10.31 5.96 -9.50
CA LEU A 22 -9.96 4.54 -9.38
C LEU A 22 -11.05 3.64 -9.96
N ASN A 23 -12.31 3.92 -9.64
CA ASN A 23 -13.43 3.16 -10.18
C ASN A 23 -13.52 3.30 -11.71
N LYS A 24 -13.45 4.55 -12.22
CA LYS A 24 -13.60 4.81 -13.65
C LYS A 24 -12.45 4.27 -14.48
N VAL A 25 -11.19 4.45 -14.02
CA VAL A 25 -9.99 4.11 -14.79
C VAL A 25 -9.59 2.66 -14.62
N LEU A 26 -9.58 2.15 -13.38
CA LEU A 26 -9.12 0.79 -13.08
C LEU A 26 -10.27 -0.22 -12.93
N GLY A 27 -11.52 0.23 -12.94
CA GLY A 27 -12.70 -0.64 -12.80
C GLY A 27 -12.85 -1.29 -11.44
N ILE A 28 -12.13 -0.81 -10.41
CA ILE A 28 -12.18 -1.36 -9.06
C ILE A 28 -13.26 -0.69 -8.21
N ASN A 29 -13.88 -1.45 -7.32
CA ASN A 29 -15.03 -0.99 -6.53
C ASN A 29 -14.71 -1.01 -5.04
N VAL A 30 -15.30 -0.06 -4.30
CA VAL A 30 -15.19 -0.05 -2.84
C VAL A 30 -15.84 -1.29 -2.25
N CYS A 31 -15.08 -2.04 -1.45
CA CYS A 31 -15.57 -3.20 -0.70
C CYS A 31 -15.94 -2.85 0.74
N PHE A 32 -15.23 -1.90 1.33
CA PHE A 32 -15.40 -1.57 2.75
C PHE A 32 -14.96 -0.14 3.05
N ARG A 33 -15.52 0.42 4.12
CA ARG A 33 -15.07 1.65 4.78
C ARG A 33 -14.85 1.30 6.23
N ASP A 34 -13.59 1.28 6.65
CA ASP A 34 -13.24 0.89 7.99
C ASP A 34 -13.50 2.04 8.98
N PRO A 35 -14.43 1.87 9.94
CA PRO A 35 -14.67 2.91 10.94
C PRO A 35 -13.48 3.10 11.90
N GLY A 36 -12.54 2.15 11.97
CA GLY A 36 -11.36 2.22 12.83
C GLY A 36 -10.43 3.38 12.48
N VAL A 37 -10.39 3.80 11.22
CA VAL A 37 -9.52 4.93 10.81
C VAL A 37 -9.97 6.28 11.37
N ALA A 38 -11.21 6.39 11.88
CA ALA A 38 -11.68 7.58 12.59
C ALA A 38 -10.86 7.89 13.85
N PHE A 39 -10.22 6.89 14.46
CA PHE A 39 -9.27 7.08 15.56
C PHE A 39 -8.10 8.00 15.17
N PHE A 40 -7.74 8.01 13.89
CA PHE A 40 -6.66 8.85 13.34
C PHE A 40 -7.17 10.17 12.74
N GLY A 41 -8.48 10.47 12.88
CA GLY A 41 -9.12 11.63 12.24
C GLY A 41 -9.20 11.50 10.72
N LEU A 42 -9.35 10.27 10.22
CA LEU A 42 -9.40 9.93 8.80
C LEU A 42 -10.73 9.26 8.43
N GLU A 43 -11.07 9.34 7.16
CA GLU A 43 -12.01 8.44 6.49
C GLU A 43 -11.25 7.62 5.42
N ASN A 44 -11.82 6.50 4.98
CA ASN A 44 -11.18 5.66 3.96
C ASN A 44 -12.16 4.99 3.00
N ALA A 45 -11.57 4.42 1.95
CA ALA A 45 -12.21 3.44 1.08
C ALA A 45 -11.19 2.34 0.74
N LEU A 46 -11.61 1.07 0.87
CA LEU A 46 -10.82 -0.09 0.45
C LEU A 46 -11.40 -0.69 -0.82
N LEU A 47 -10.51 -0.99 -1.78
CA LEU A 47 -10.85 -1.46 -3.11
C LEU A 47 -9.99 -2.69 -3.46
N PRO A 48 -10.56 -3.86 -3.80
CA PRO A 48 -9.77 -5.03 -4.16
C PRO A 48 -9.10 -4.90 -5.53
N ILE A 49 -7.83 -5.30 -5.60
CA ILE A 49 -7.09 -5.55 -6.85
C ILE A 49 -6.61 -7.00 -6.80
N GLY A 50 -7.31 -7.91 -7.47
CA GLY A 50 -7.03 -9.34 -7.33
C GLY A 50 -7.21 -9.82 -5.89
N ASN A 51 -6.12 -10.30 -5.28
CA ASN A 51 -6.10 -10.79 -3.90
C ASN A 51 -5.49 -9.77 -2.91
N GLN A 52 -5.22 -8.57 -3.39
CA GLN A 52 -4.66 -7.47 -2.62
C GLN A 52 -5.67 -6.33 -2.52
N LEU A 53 -5.41 -5.38 -1.65
CA LEU A 53 -6.27 -4.23 -1.42
C LEU A 53 -5.52 -2.94 -1.77
N LEU A 54 -6.24 -2.01 -2.36
CA LEU A 54 -5.85 -0.61 -2.41
C LEU A 54 -6.74 0.16 -1.44
N GLU A 55 -6.15 0.89 -0.53
CA GLU A 55 -6.83 1.79 0.37
C GLU A 55 -6.56 3.23 -0.03
N VAL A 56 -7.53 4.08 0.12
CA VAL A 56 -7.34 5.54 0.11
C VAL A 56 -7.84 6.09 1.42
N VAL A 57 -7.00 6.85 2.13
CA VAL A 57 -7.38 7.58 3.34
C VAL A 57 -7.42 9.08 3.07
N ALA A 58 -8.31 9.81 3.74
CA ALA A 58 -8.37 11.25 3.68
C ALA A 58 -8.63 11.85 5.07
N PRO A 59 -7.96 12.98 5.44
CA PRO A 59 -8.21 13.66 6.69
C PRO A 59 -9.63 14.24 6.75
N VAL A 60 -10.33 14.00 7.86
CA VAL A 60 -11.61 14.64 8.20
C VAL A 60 -11.48 15.61 9.38
N GLU A 61 -10.29 15.66 9.98
CA GLU A 61 -9.93 16.54 11.09
C GLU A 61 -8.64 17.29 10.77
N GLU A 62 -8.42 18.41 11.43
CA GLU A 62 -7.18 19.17 11.35
C GLU A 62 -6.03 18.48 12.11
N ASN A 63 -4.80 18.73 11.68
CA ASN A 63 -3.58 18.24 12.35
C ASN A 63 -3.43 16.72 12.46
N THR A 64 -4.08 15.95 11.58
CA THR A 64 -3.89 14.50 11.50
C THR A 64 -2.48 14.14 11.00
N ALA A 65 -2.05 12.89 11.25
CA ALA A 65 -0.79 12.38 10.70
C ALA A 65 -0.83 12.36 9.16
N GLY A 66 -1.98 11.96 8.57
CA GLY A 66 -2.21 11.97 7.12
C GLY A 66 -2.13 13.39 6.55
N GLY A 67 -2.75 14.39 7.19
CA GLY A 67 -2.68 15.79 6.77
C GLY A 67 -1.25 16.34 6.77
N ARG A 68 -0.49 16.09 7.83
CA ARG A 68 0.94 16.49 7.88
C ARG A 68 1.79 15.78 6.83
N TYR A 69 1.44 14.53 6.48
CA TYR A 69 2.12 13.80 5.40
C TYR A 69 1.83 14.44 4.04
N LEU A 70 0.56 14.75 3.74
CA LEU A 70 0.16 15.46 2.52
C LEU A 70 0.91 16.78 2.35
N ASP A 71 1.04 17.57 3.43
CA ASP A 71 1.74 18.85 3.39
C ASP A 71 3.25 18.67 3.12
N ARG A 72 3.89 17.68 3.78
CA ARG A 72 5.30 17.37 3.59
C ARG A 72 5.57 16.81 2.20
N ARG A 73 4.69 15.94 1.69
CA ARG A 73 4.81 15.30 0.38
C ARG A 73 4.45 16.23 -0.78
N GLY A 74 3.78 17.35 -0.50
CA GLY A 74 3.36 18.33 -1.50
C GLY A 74 2.09 17.92 -2.26
N GLY A 75 1.20 17.16 -1.63
CA GLY A 75 -0.09 16.72 -2.19
C GLY A 75 -0.35 15.21 -1.99
N ASP A 76 -1.37 14.73 -2.67
CA ASP A 76 -1.79 13.32 -2.62
C ASP A 76 -0.67 12.36 -3.02
N GLY A 77 -0.67 11.14 -2.50
CA GLY A 77 0.37 10.17 -2.83
C GLY A 77 0.29 8.86 -2.09
N GLY A 78 1.27 8.00 -2.34
CA GLY A 78 1.45 6.75 -1.60
C GLY A 78 1.79 7.01 -0.15
N TYR A 79 1.25 6.20 0.76
CA TYR A 79 1.31 6.44 2.21
C TYR A 79 1.85 5.26 3.00
N MET A 80 1.43 4.01 2.67
CA MET A 80 1.84 2.82 3.42
C MET A 80 1.97 1.61 2.50
N VAL A 81 2.93 0.76 2.85
CA VAL A 81 3.03 -0.63 2.36
C VAL A 81 2.65 -1.55 3.51
N ILE A 82 1.59 -2.32 3.33
CA ILE A 82 1.01 -3.19 4.36
C ILE A 82 1.18 -4.64 3.91
N THR A 83 1.87 -5.42 4.73
CA THR A 83 2.18 -6.82 4.46
C THR A 83 1.48 -7.74 5.44
N GLN A 84 1.19 -8.95 4.99
CA GLN A 84 0.70 -10.01 5.84
C GLN A 84 1.81 -11.05 6.05
N CYS A 85 1.99 -11.48 7.29
CA CYS A 85 2.92 -12.54 7.66
C CYS A 85 2.19 -13.80 8.17
N ASP A 86 2.93 -14.89 8.28
CA ASP A 86 2.50 -16.16 8.87
C ASP A 86 2.57 -16.15 10.40
N GLU A 87 3.57 -15.46 10.98
CA GLU A 87 3.78 -15.37 12.43
C GLU A 87 4.25 -13.95 12.80
N HIS A 88 3.44 -13.24 13.58
CA HIS A 88 3.71 -11.85 13.97
C HIS A 88 4.75 -11.74 15.09
N ALA A 89 4.72 -12.65 16.09
CA ALA A 89 5.54 -12.53 17.28
C ALA A 89 7.06 -12.52 17.00
N PRO A 90 7.63 -13.40 16.15
CA PRO A 90 9.05 -13.33 15.83
C PRO A 90 9.43 -12.03 15.09
N ARG A 91 8.56 -11.53 14.22
CA ARG A 91 8.78 -10.28 13.49
C ARG A 91 8.77 -9.07 14.42
N LYS A 92 7.86 -9.05 15.41
CA LYS A 92 7.84 -8.03 16.45
C LYS A 92 9.13 -8.04 17.28
N ALA A 93 9.59 -9.22 17.70
CA ALA A 93 10.85 -9.36 18.42
C ALA A 93 12.04 -8.83 17.59
N ARG A 94 12.05 -9.08 16.29
CA ARG A 94 13.08 -8.54 15.37
C ARG A 94 13.02 -7.02 15.27
N VAL A 95 11.86 -6.43 15.14
CA VAL A 95 11.65 -4.97 15.12
C VAL A 95 12.17 -4.31 16.40
N GLU A 96 11.88 -4.92 17.55
CA GLU A 96 12.35 -4.46 18.86
C GLU A 96 13.87 -4.57 18.99
N GLU A 97 14.48 -5.69 18.55
CA GLU A 97 15.93 -5.89 18.52
C GLU A 97 16.65 -4.81 17.68
N LEU A 98 16.08 -4.45 16.53
CA LEU A 98 16.61 -3.43 15.63
C LEU A 98 16.37 -1.99 16.12
N GLY A 99 15.65 -1.81 17.25
CA GLY A 99 15.30 -0.51 17.80
C GLY A 99 14.39 0.32 16.89
N VAL A 100 13.58 -0.32 16.05
CA VAL A 100 12.57 0.34 15.21
C VAL A 100 11.36 0.68 16.05
N ARG A 101 10.92 1.93 16.02
CA ARG A 101 9.73 2.33 16.76
C ARG A 101 8.46 1.82 16.10
N ILE A 102 7.57 1.28 16.89
CA ILE A 102 6.20 0.98 16.48
C ILE A 102 5.37 2.26 16.67
N ALA A 103 4.89 2.83 15.57
CA ALA A 103 4.09 4.04 15.57
C ALA A 103 2.65 3.78 16.02
N HIS A 104 2.12 2.62 15.66
CA HIS A 104 0.82 2.13 16.09
C HIS A 104 0.84 0.61 16.16
N GLN A 105 0.11 0.08 17.13
CA GLN A 105 -0.11 -1.36 17.30
C GLN A 105 -1.54 -1.60 17.75
N PHE A 106 -2.13 -2.64 17.22
CA PHE A 106 -3.48 -3.07 17.56
C PHE A 106 -3.53 -4.59 17.52
N ASP A 107 -3.91 -5.20 18.61
CA ASP A 107 -3.93 -6.65 18.76
C ASP A 107 -5.31 -7.09 19.29
N ASN A 108 -5.94 -8.03 18.60
CA ASN A 108 -7.16 -8.69 19.07
C ASN A 108 -7.17 -10.19 18.71
N GLU A 109 -8.29 -10.87 18.95
CA GLU A 109 -8.44 -12.32 18.71
C GLU A 109 -8.44 -12.71 17.21
N HIS A 110 -8.54 -11.73 16.29
CA HIS A 110 -8.62 -11.97 14.85
C HIS A 110 -7.47 -11.36 14.07
N PHE A 111 -6.78 -10.37 14.63
CA PHE A 111 -5.81 -9.57 13.89
C PHE A 111 -4.72 -8.97 14.80
N LEU A 112 -3.49 -9.09 14.37
CA LEU A 112 -2.33 -8.47 15.01
C LEU A 112 -1.71 -7.47 14.03
N ASN A 113 -1.61 -6.21 14.45
CA ASN A 113 -1.10 -5.11 13.63
C ASN A 113 0.18 -4.53 14.21
N MET A 114 1.11 -4.20 13.34
CA MET A 114 2.34 -3.51 13.72
C MET A 114 2.75 -2.52 12.62
N GLN A 115 2.42 -1.24 12.85
CA GLN A 115 2.80 -0.13 11.98
C GLN A 115 4.14 0.47 12.41
N LEU A 116 5.15 0.39 11.57
CA LEU A 116 6.49 0.87 11.86
C LEU A 116 6.64 2.37 11.55
N HIS A 117 7.43 3.06 12.37
CA HIS A 117 7.58 4.51 12.25
C HIS A 117 8.46 4.89 11.04
N PRO A 118 7.98 5.73 10.09
CA PRO A 118 8.66 6.01 8.82
C PRO A 118 10.02 6.70 8.97
N LYS A 119 10.31 7.36 10.11
CA LYS A 119 11.66 7.90 10.38
C LYS A 119 12.70 6.81 10.66
N ASP A 120 12.26 5.60 10.98
CA ASP A 120 13.16 4.49 11.31
C ASP A 120 13.24 3.47 10.18
N THR A 121 12.19 3.42 9.31
CA THR A 121 12.17 2.57 8.12
C THR A 121 12.72 3.27 6.88
N GLY A 122 12.57 4.60 6.77
CA GLY A 122 12.80 5.36 5.54
C GLY A 122 11.60 5.24 4.58
N ALA A 123 11.60 6.03 3.54
CA ALA A 123 10.60 6.10 2.48
C ALA A 123 9.16 6.32 2.98
N THR A 124 8.47 5.29 3.44
CA THR A 124 7.06 5.35 3.80
C THR A 124 6.77 4.49 5.04
N PHE A 125 5.52 4.46 5.50
CA PHE A 125 5.12 3.49 6.53
C PHE A 125 5.26 2.06 6.01
N PHE A 126 5.86 1.22 6.83
CA PHE A 126 5.91 -0.22 6.63
C PHE A 126 5.09 -0.89 7.73
N GLU A 127 4.15 -1.73 7.33
CA GLU A 127 3.25 -2.42 8.25
C GLU A 127 3.35 -3.92 8.05
N ILE A 128 3.44 -4.67 9.16
CA ILE A 128 3.54 -6.12 9.17
C ILE A 128 2.44 -6.66 10.08
N ASP A 129 1.48 -7.35 9.48
CA ASP A 129 0.26 -7.80 10.15
C ASP A 129 0.11 -9.31 10.05
N GLU A 130 -0.59 -9.90 11.01
CA GLU A 130 -1.04 -11.27 10.97
C GLU A 130 -2.55 -11.32 11.06
N GLN A 131 -3.20 -11.95 10.07
CA GLN A 131 -4.60 -12.33 10.16
C GLN A 131 -4.69 -13.67 10.87
N LEU A 132 -5.58 -13.78 11.85
CA LEU A 132 -5.81 -15.00 12.64
C LEU A 132 -7.11 -15.68 12.24
N GLY A 133 -7.22 -16.97 12.56
CA GLY A 133 -8.45 -17.76 12.37
C GLY A 133 -8.45 -18.62 11.12
N GLU A 134 -9.61 -19.21 10.83
CA GLU A 134 -9.79 -20.14 9.72
C GLU A 134 -9.56 -19.46 8.36
N GLY A 135 -8.76 -20.08 7.49
CA GLY A 135 -8.44 -19.56 6.17
C GLY A 135 -7.55 -18.30 6.18
N ALA A 136 -6.98 -17.91 7.32
CA ALA A 136 -6.16 -16.70 7.43
C ALA A 136 -4.97 -16.66 6.45
N HIS A 137 -4.39 -17.83 6.16
CA HIS A 137 -3.26 -17.96 5.24
C HIS A 137 -3.65 -18.19 3.78
N ASP A 138 -4.95 -18.38 3.49
CA ASP A 138 -5.42 -18.50 2.11
C ASP A 138 -5.13 -17.21 1.34
N ILE A 139 -4.86 -17.35 0.05
CA ILE A 139 -4.54 -16.19 -0.79
C ILE A 139 -5.72 -15.20 -0.89
N ASP A 140 -6.94 -15.74 -0.91
CA ASP A 140 -8.20 -15.00 -0.82
C ASP A 140 -8.79 -15.01 0.60
N GLY A 141 -7.97 -15.25 1.60
CA GLY A 141 -8.38 -15.35 3.00
C GLY A 141 -9.01 -14.07 3.55
N PRO A 142 -9.52 -14.14 4.77
CA PRO A 142 -10.04 -12.96 5.47
C PRO A 142 -8.94 -11.88 5.56
N TRP A 143 -9.38 -10.63 5.62
CA TRP A 143 -8.53 -9.49 5.89
C TRP A 143 -9.34 -8.47 6.69
N THR A 144 -9.06 -8.39 7.97
CA THR A 144 -9.86 -7.59 8.92
C THR A 144 -10.05 -6.14 8.46
N PRO A 145 -9.02 -5.41 7.97
CA PRO A 145 -9.19 -4.04 7.49
C PRO A 145 -10.14 -3.88 6.30
N ALA A 146 -10.33 -4.94 5.49
CA ALA A 146 -11.19 -4.88 4.30
C ALA A 146 -12.62 -5.36 4.52
N GLY A 147 -12.95 -5.76 5.76
CA GLY A 147 -14.25 -6.27 6.11
C GLY A 147 -14.55 -7.70 5.61
N PRO A 148 -15.64 -8.30 6.09
CA PRO A 148 -15.90 -9.74 5.87
C PRO A 148 -16.22 -10.11 4.41
N ASP A 149 -16.77 -9.18 3.66
CA ASP A 149 -17.32 -9.42 2.32
C ASP A 149 -16.47 -8.83 1.18
N TRP A 150 -15.20 -8.44 1.45
CA TRP A 150 -14.35 -7.73 0.50
C TRP A 150 -14.26 -8.41 -0.88
N ARG A 151 -14.29 -9.74 -0.92
CA ARG A 151 -14.23 -10.53 -2.15
C ARG A 151 -15.37 -10.29 -3.12
N ARG A 152 -16.55 -9.87 -2.62
CA ARG A 152 -17.72 -9.59 -3.47
C ARG A 152 -17.54 -8.41 -4.40
N ALA A 153 -16.64 -7.47 -4.04
CA ALA A 153 -16.34 -6.30 -4.85
C ALA A 153 -15.22 -6.54 -5.87
N LYS A 154 -14.57 -7.73 -5.86
CA LYS A 154 -13.48 -8.04 -6.81
C LYS A 154 -13.98 -7.92 -8.25
N ASN A 155 -13.22 -7.18 -9.05
CA ASN A 155 -13.36 -7.09 -10.49
C ASN A 155 -11.97 -7.16 -11.11
N THR A 156 -11.70 -8.24 -11.82
CA THR A 156 -10.38 -8.49 -12.42
C THR A 156 -10.36 -8.28 -13.94
N LYS A 157 -11.35 -7.55 -14.48
CA LYS A 157 -11.43 -7.29 -15.91
C LYS A 157 -10.31 -6.38 -16.41
N LEU A 158 -10.04 -5.31 -15.69
CA LEU A 158 -9.06 -4.31 -16.09
C LEU A 158 -7.71 -4.51 -15.38
N VAL A 159 -7.73 -4.77 -14.08
CA VAL A 159 -6.54 -5.05 -13.25
C VAL A 159 -6.80 -6.29 -12.39
N ASP A 160 -5.79 -7.15 -12.21
CA ASP A 160 -5.95 -8.40 -11.48
C ASP A 160 -4.89 -8.67 -10.40
N GLY A 161 -3.95 -7.75 -10.18
CA GLY A 161 -2.96 -7.85 -9.12
C GLY A 161 -1.97 -6.70 -9.09
N ILE A 162 -1.39 -6.47 -7.90
CA ILE A 162 -0.25 -5.57 -7.70
C ILE A 162 1.01 -6.43 -7.76
N ARG A 163 1.89 -6.17 -8.72
CA ARG A 163 3.13 -6.93 -8.94
C ARG A 163 4.33 -6.34 -8.23
N ALA A 164 4.36 -5.02 -8.09
CA ALA A 164 5.39 -4.35 -7.30
C ALA A 164 4.89 -3.04 -6.69
N ALA A 165 5.55 -2.63 -5.60
CA ALA A 165 5.49 -1.28 -5.07
C ALA A 165 6.87 -0.62 -5.23
N GLU A 166 6.89 0.65 -5.64
CA GLU A 166 8.08 1.44 -5.90
C GLU A 166 8.26 2.49 -4.81
N LEU A 167 9.31 2.34 -4.04
CA LEU A 167 9.68 3.20 -2.92
C LEU A 167 10.75 4.17 -3.39
N GLN A 168 10.44 5.46 -3.50
CA GLN A 168 11.39 6.51 -3.81
C GLN A 168 12.15 6.89 -2.56
N CYS A 169 13.47 6.90 -2.64
CA CYS A 169 14.38 7.12 -1.53
C CYS A 169 15.48 8.11 -1.92
N ASP A 170 15.96 8.90 -0.94
CA ASP A 170 17.16 9.73 -1.11
C ASP A 170 18.43 8.85 -1.16
N ASN A 171 18.40 7.72 -0.46
CA ASN A 171 19.42 6.67 -0.53
C ASN A 171 18.74 5.28 -0.64
N PRO A 172 18.47 4.78 -1.85
CA PRO A 172 17.76 3.52 -2.06
C PRO A 172 18.45 2.30 -1.42
N GLU A 173 19.78 2.23 -1.45
CA GLU A 173 20.53 1.09 -0.89
C GLU A 173 20.35 1.00 0.64
N ASP A 174 20.45 2.12 1.35
CA ASP A 174 20.30 2.14 2.81
C ASP A 174 18.87 1.73 3.21
N VAL A 175 17.86 2.22 2.47
CA VAL A 175 16.46 1.89 2.75
C VAL A 175 16.16 0.44 2.39
N ALA A 176 16.67 -0.07 1.27
CA ALA A 176 16.53 -1.48 0.85
C ALA A 176 17.12 -2.42 1.92
N ASN A 177 18.35 -2.16 2.36
CA ASN A 177 19.00 -2.93 3.41
C ASN A 177 18.20 -2.86 4.72
N ARG A 178 17.72 -1.68 5.09
CA ARG A 178 16.91 -1.49 6.30
C ARG A 178 15.62 -2.30 6.27
N TRP A 179 14.90 -2.29 5.16
CA TRP A 179 13.67 -3.08 5.00
C TRP A 179 13.96 -4.59 4.96
N SER A 180 15.06 -5.00 4.31
CA SER A 180 15.54 -6.39 4.31
C SER A 180 15.84 -6.89 5.71
N ASP A 181 16.53 -6.09 6.53
CA ASP A 181 16.84 -6.42 7.93
C ASP A 181 15.58 -6.56 8.80
N ILE A 182 14.60 -5.65 8.61
CA ILE A 182 13.32 -5.67 9.33
C ILE A 182 12.49 -6.87 8.95
N ALA A 183 12.36 -7.12 7.64
CA ALA A 183 11.53 -8.20 7.09
C ALA A 183 12.20 -9.58 7.18
N GLU A 184 13.50 -9.65 7.47
CA GLU A 184 14.30 -10.89 7.38
C GLU A 184 14.17 -11.58 6.02
N ILE A 185 14.10 -10.78 4.95
CA ILE A 185 14.03 -11.22 3.57
C ILE A 185 15.26 -10.68 2.85
N PRO A 186 16.14 -11.54 2.31
CA PRO A 186 17.30 -11.06 1.57
C PRO A 186 16.88 -10.33 0.30
N LEU A 187 17.66 -9.31 -0.07
CA LEU A 187 17.46 -8.65 -1.35
C LEU A 187 17.78 -9.61 -2.51
N ALA A 188 16.92 -9.65 -3.52
CA ALA A 188 17.14 -10.43 -4.75
C ALA A 188 18.23 -9.80 -5.62
N ASN A 189 18.36 -8.47 -5.54
CA ASN A 189 19.47 -7.65 -6.01
C ASN A 189 19.58 -6.45 -5.07
N GLU A 190 20.52 -5.54 -5.32
CA GLU A 190 20.82 -4.42 -4.43
C GLU A 190 19.60 -3.54 -4.06
N LEU A 191 18.59 -3.47 -4.93
CA LEU A 191 17.46 -2.55 -4.80
C LEU A 191 16.08 -3.22 -4.88
N THR A 192 16.00 -4.55 -4.74
CA THR A 192 14.73 -5.29 -4.85
C THR A 192 14.58 -6.33 -3.75
N MET A 193 13.48 -6.28 -3.04
CA MET A 193 13.05 -7.30 -2.07
C MET A 193 11.84 -8.05 -2.63
N GLU A 194 11.98 -9.37 -2.76
CA GLU A 194 10.90 -10.24 -3.26
C GLU A 194 10.05 -10.73 -2.09
N LEU A 195 8.76 -10.40 -2.12
CA LEU A 195 7.75 -10.98 -1.27
C LEU A 195 7.12 -12.20 -1.97
N ASP A 196 6.30 -12.97 -1.27
CA ASP A 196 5.68 -14.18 -1.83
C ASP A 196 4.80 -13.93 -3.07
N ASN A 197 4.29 -12.71 -3.24
CA ASN A 197 3.34 -12.39 -4.31
C ASN A 197 3.63 -11.07 -5.06
N ALA A 198 4.64 -10.32 -4.66
CA ALA A 198 4.99 -9.03 -5.25
C ALA A 198 6.42 -8.64 -4.89
N SER A 199 6.98 -7.67 -5.60
CA SER A 199 8.30 -7.10 -5.32
C SER A 199 8.19 -5.72 -4.67
N LEU A 200 9.13 -5.37 -3.81
CA LEU A 200 9.36 -3.99 -3.37
C LEU A 200 10.65 -3.48 -4.02
N ARG A 201 10.54 -2.40 -4.80
CA ARG A 201 11.68 -1.77 -5.47
C ARG A 201 12.02 -0.46 -4.82
N PHE A 202 13.29 -0.28 -4.53
CA PHE A 202 13.83 0.94 -3.95
C PHE A 202 14.55 1.72 -5.05
N VAL A 203 14.11 2.96 -5.31
CA VAL A 203 14.57 3.76 -6.44
C VAL A 203 14.89 5.19 -6.01
N ASP A 204 15.70 5.90 -6.80
CA ASP A 204 15.93 7.33 -6.57
C ASP A 204 14.64 8.14 -6.67
N CYS A 205 14.57 9.26 -5.94
CA CYS A 205 13.48 10.22 -6.06
C CYS A 205 13.49 10.86 -7.45
N THR A 206 12.46 10.60 -8.26
CA THR A 206 12.40 11.03 -9.67
C THR A 206 11.28 12.01 -9.98
N ASP A 207 10.31 12.19 -9.04
CA ASP A 207 9.14 13.04 -9.24
C ASP A 207 9.27 14.45 -8.63
N GLY A 208 10.46 14.80 -8.14
CA GLY A 208 10.73 16.08 -7.48
C GLY A 208 10.13 16.22 -6.08
N ARG A 209 9.61 15.14 -5.52
CA ARG A 209 8.98 15.08 -4.19
C ARG A 209 9.90 14.37 -3.21
N PRO A 210 9.74 14.57 -1.90
CA PRO A 210 10.47 13.82 -0.88
C PRO A 210 10.26 12.31 -0.98
N GLU A 211 11.08 11.54 -0.27
CA GLU A 211 10.92 10.08 -0.15
C GLU A 211 9.47 9.64 0.09
N GLY A 212 9.10 8.48 -0.41
CA GLY A 212 7.77 7.91 -0.23
C GLY A 212 7.44 6.80 -1.23
N LEU A 213 6.27 6.22 -1.08
CA LEU A 213 5.70 5.31 -2.06
C LEU A 213 5.34 6.11 -3.33
N GLY A 214 6.04 5.86 -4.43
CA GLY A 214 5.96 6.64 -5.66
C GLY A 214 5.18 5.97 -6.78
N GLY A 215 5.10 4.64 -6.79
CA GLY A 215 4.45 3.90 -7.86
C GLY A 215 4.06 2.47 -7.52
N LEU A 216 3.21 1.91 -8.35
CA LEU A 216 2.77 0.51 -8.31
C LEU A 216 2.85 -0.08 -9.71
N ASP A 217 3.27 -1.34 -9.82
CA ASP A 217 3.13 -2.12 -11.05
C ASP A 217 1.88 -2.97 -10.95
N LEU A 218 0.98 -2.81 -11.89
CA LEU A 218 -0.26 -3.56 -11.95
C LEU A 218 -0.22 -4.59 -13.09
N SER A 219 -0.64 -5.80 -12.80
CA SER A 219 -1.06 -6.73 -13.84
C SER A 219 -2.38 -6.23 -14.41
N ALA A 220 -2.37 -5.83 -15.68
CA ALA A 220 -3.43 -5.07 -16.32
C ALA A 220 -3.92 -5.74 -17.63
N PRO A 221 -4.75 -6.82 -17.54
CA PRO A 221 -5.34 -7.46 -18.72
C PRO A 221 -6.18 -6.50 -19.58
N GLY A 222 -6.70 -5.41 -19.00
CA GLY A 222 -7.45 -4.37 -19.70
C GLY A 222 -6.65 -3.11 -20.00
N LYS A 223 -5.34 -3.19 -20.21
CA LYS A 223 -4.41 -2.05 -20.35
C LYS A 223 -4.86 -1.00 -21.35
N GLU A 224 -5.29 -1.39 -22.55
CA GLU A 224 -5.72 -0.46 -23.59
C GLU A 224 -6.96 0.32 -23.14
N GLU A 225 -7.95 -0.35 -22.54
CA GLU A 225 -9.17 0.28 -22.02
C GLU A 225 -8.83 1.26 -20.87
N ILE A 226 -7.88 0.90 -19.98
CA ILE A 226 -7.40 1.76 -18.92
C ILE A 226 -6.77 3.04 -19.49
N LEU A 227 -5.91 2.91 -20.49
CA LEU A 227 -5.23 4.06 -21.10
C LEU A 227 -6.20 5.01 -21.79
N GLU A 228 -7.21 4.48 -22.51
CA GLU A 228 -8.26 5.29 -23.14
C GLU A 228 -9.11 6.04 -22.08
N LEU A 229 -9.48 5.37 -21.00
CA LEU A 229 -10.22 5.98 -19.89
C LEU A 229 -9.39 7.06 -19.19
N ALA A 230 -8.11 6.79 -18.96
CA ALA A 230 -7.18 7.74 -18.35
C ALA A 230 -6.94 8.98 -19.23
N ASP A 231 -6.81 8.80 -20.55
CA ASP A 231 -6.73 9.92 -21.52
C ASP A 231 -7.95 10.83 -21.41
N SER A 232 -9.15 10.27 -21.22
CA SER A 232 -10.40 11.03 -21.09
C SER A 232 -10.47 11.92 -19.83
N LEU A 233 -9.55 11.69 -18.87
CA LEU A 233 -9.48 12.37 -17.57
C LEU A 233 -8.14 13.11 -17.36
N ASP A 234 -7.29 13.18 -18.39
CA ASP A 234 -5.93 13.75 -18.30
C ASP A 234 -5.04 13.07 -17.22
N LEU A 235 -5.26 11.76 -17.00
CA LEU A 235 -4.54 10.96 -16.00
C LEU A 235 -3.42 10.10 -16.58
N ARG A 236 -3.34 9.96 -17.90
CA ARG A 236 -2.28 9.21 -18.57
C ARG A 236 -0.98 10.02 -18.55
N THR A 237 0.13 9.38 -18.14
CA THR A 237 1.44 10.01 -18.01
C THR A 237 2.53 9.32 -18.84
N GLY A 238 2.20 8.24 -19.56
CA GLY A 238 3.13 7.51 -20.40
C GLY A 238 2.45 6.46 -21.28
N ASP A 239 3.26 5.72 -22.06
CA ASP A 239 2.74 4.66 -22.95
C ASP A 239 2.06 3.52 -22.21
N SER A 240 2.44 3.31 -20.95
CA SER A 240 1.94 2.25 -20.09
C SER A 240 1.75 2.73 -18.64
N GLN A 241 1.48 4.02 -18.44
CA GLN A 241 1.43 4.61 -17.11
C GLN A 241 0.28 5.59 -16.98
N VAL A 242 -0.40 5.51 -15.84
CA VAL A 242 -1.40 6.49 -15.40
C VAL A 242 -1.03 7.04 -14.03
N ASN A 243 -1.45 8.27 -13.70
CA ASN A 243 -1.24 8.88 -12.39
C ASN A 243 -2.58 9.13 -11.72
N ILE A 244 -2.81 8.49 -10.58
CA ILE A 244 -4.01 8.69 -9.75
C ILE A 244 -3.53 8.92 -8.31
N CYS A 245 -4.10 9.89 -7.64
CA CYS A 245 -3.73 10.22 -6.26
C CYS A 245 -2.21 10.46 -6.11
N GLY A 246 -1.58 11.17 -7.06
CA GLY A 246 -0.16 11.46 -7.04
C GLY A 246 0.76 10.24 -7.03
N THR A 247 0.24 9.06 -7.40
CA THR A 247 0.96 7.79 -7.46
C THR A 247 0.94 7.28 -8.90
N ARG A 248 2.09 6.81 -9.38
CA ARG A 248 2.23 6.19 -10.71
C ARG A 248 1.68 4.76 -10.66
N PHE A 249 0.83 4.42 -11.62
CA PHE A 249 0.39 3.05 -11.87
C PHE A 249 0.96 2.61 -13.21
N ASN A 250 1.95 1.74 -13.17
CA ASN A 250 2.57 1.12 -14.34
C ASN A 250 1.76 -0.11 -14.75
N LEU A 251 1.31 -0.17 -15.98
CA LEU A 251 0.45 -1.22 -16.54
C LEU A 251 1.32 -2.24 -17.27
N LEU A 252 1.43 -3.45 -16.72
CA LEU A 252 2.19 -4.57 -17.26
C LEU A 252 1.36 -5.38 -18.27
#